data_bc4c5b7099fcb0f99f4f39a3d4213a12
#
_entry.id   bc4c5b7099fcb0f99f4f39a3d4213a12
#
_cell.length_a   1.000
_cell.length_b   1.000
_cell.length_c   1.000
_cell.angle_alpha   90.00
_cell.angle_beta   90.00
_cell.angle_gamma   90.00
#
_symmetry.space_group_name_H-M   'P 1'
#
loop_
_entity.id
_entity.type
_entity.pdbx_description
1 polymer ?
#
loop_
_entity_poly.entity_id
_entity_poly.type
_entity_poly.pdbx_seq_one_letter_code
_entity_poly.pdbx_strand_id
1 'polypeptide(L)'
;MISGLPSVTSVGMASLLPHRELQVDDKLNVTVDGQNCGDLVFRDKILKSQNDNNVALAFDEVASANKEKIRELLQKKNIVYIYHNQVDARGDKPASENEVFTACSEAIEEIHKLIKKLTNYISAPKFFITADHGFLYKRDKLHEFDKVSYDKRICSYSNKRFLITTQKVKETGMKSRLMPYMNNLYVTTPIGADIFKVAGGGQNYVHGGSSLQEMLIPVIELTTNTRAVAYDYVDVILTSVNRKVTNLITYFDFIQTEKVTDTMKARSLVAYFTTEDGEKISFDVPIIANSREDAPEKRTFHEKFTLKSREYKYGDKYYMVLADANDEKNILQKYEFMIDIAFADDFGF
;
A
#
# COMPACT_ATOMS: atom_id res chain seq x y z
N MET A 1 13.46 0.37 9.31
CA MET A 1 14.80 0.72 8.76
C MET A 1 14.86 2.24 8.55
N ILE A 2 16.06 2.79 8.39
CA ILE A 2 16.25 4.22 8.08
C ILE A 2 16.82 4.32 6.67
N SER A 3 16.20 5.14 5.81
CA SER A 3 16.65 5.44 4.45
C SER A 3 17.95 6.25 4.45
N GLY A 4 18.68 6.24 3.33
CA GLY A 4 19.77 7.17 3.08
C GLY A 4 19.32 8.63 3.01
N LEU A 5 20.23 9.58 3.23
CA LEU A 5 19.97 11.01 3.09
C LEU A 5 20.87 11.60 1.99
N PRO A 6 20.37 12.28 0.94
CA PRO A 6 18.94 12.61 0.74
C PRO A 6 18.09 11.37 0.50
N SER A 7 16.86 11.39 1.03
CA SER A 7 15.90 10.29 0.92
C SER A 7 15.22 10.30 -0.46
N VAL A 8 16.00 9.93 -1.46
CA VAL A 8 15.59 9.90 -2.87
C VAL A 8 15.86 8.53 -3.49
N THR A 9 15.12 8.22 -4.54
CA THR A 9 15.15 6.92 -5.22
C THR A 9 16.56 6.45 -5.58
N SER A 10 17.41 7.33 -6.12
CA SER A 10 18.77 6.94 -6.51
C SER A 10 19.63 6.47 -5.33
N VAL A 11 19.55 7.18 -4.19
CA VAL A 11 20.31 6.84 -2.96
C VAL A 11 19.68 5.65 -2.24
N GLY A 12 18.36 5.65 -2.12
CA GLY A 12 17.62 4.59 -1.44
C GLY A 12 17.77 3.23 -2.14
N MET A 13 17.56 3.18 -3.46
CA MET A 13 17.74 1.96 -4.24
C MET A 13 19.17 1.43 -4.19
N ALA A 14 20.17 2.31 -4.26
CA ALA A 14 21.57 1.92 -4.12
C ALA A 14 21.90 1.37 -2.73
N SER A 15 21.35 1.99 -1.69
CA SER A 15 21.54 1.55 -0.30
C SER A 15 20.96 0.16 -0.01
N LEU A 16 19.98 -0.28 -0.79
CA LEU A 16 19.39 -1.61 -0.69
C LEU A 16 20.16 -2.69 -1.44
N LEU A 17 21.08 -2.32 -2.33
CA LEU A 17 21.95 -3.26 -3.03
C LEU A 17 23.09 -3.76 -2.11
N PRO A 18 23.58 -4.97 -2.30
CA PRO A 18 24.77 -5.43 -1.61
C PRO A 18 25.98 -4.61 -2.06
N HIS A 19 26.68 -3.99 -1.12
CA HIS A 19 27.85 -3.15 -1.40
C HIS A 19 28.84 -3.09 -0.23
N ARG A 20 30.09 -2.79 -0.54
CA ARG A 20 31.13 -2.39 0.43
C ARG A 20 31.24 -0.87 0.49
N GLU A 21 31.06 -0.22 -0.64
CA GLU A 21 31.19 1.22 -0.78
C GLU A 21 30.01 1.79 -1.59
N LEU A 22 29.37 2.80 -1.03
CA LEU A 22 28.35 3.64 -1.68
C LEU A 22 28.97 5.02 -1.89
N GLN A 23 28.91 5.55 -3.11
CA GLN A 23 29.36 6.90 -3.42
C GLN A 23 28.26 7.69 -4.13
N VAL A 24 28.11 8.95 -3.74
CA VAL A 24 27.15 9.90 -4.33
C VAL A 24 27.89 11.21 -4.61
N ASP A 25 27.84 11.66 -5.85
CA ASP A 25 28.45 12.93 -6.24
C ASP A 25 27.52 14.14 -5.99
N ASP A 26 28.01 15.31 -6.33
CA ASP A 26 27.30 16.58 -6.17
C ASP A 26 26.14 16.78 -7.16
N LYS A 27 25.98 15.90 -8.14
CA LYS A 27 24.88 15.86 -9.12
C LYS A 27 23.90 14.72 -8.89
N LEU A 28 24.04 14.02 -7.76
CA LEU A 28 23.28 12.81 -7.41
C LEU A 28 23.52 11.59 -8.33
N ASN A 29 24.66 11.52 -8.99
CA ASN A 29 25.07 10.27 -9.57
C ASN A 29 25.52 9.32 -8.47
N VAL A 30 24.94 8.12 -8.44
CA VAL A 30 25.17 7.14 -7.38
C VAL A 30 25.89 5.92 -7.96
N THR A 31 26.95 5.50 -7.29
CA THR A 31 27.66 4.27 -7.61
C THR A 31 27.76 3.35 -6.42
N VAL A 32 27.77 2.07 -6.70
CA VAL A 32 27.93 0.97 -5.75
C VAL A 32 29.17 0.19 -6.15
N ASP A 33 30.18 0.16 -5.28
CA ASP A 33 31.49 -0.45 -5.58
C ASP A 33 32.08 0.03 -6.93
N GLY A 34 31.95 1.34 -7.23
CA GLY A 34 32.35 1.98 -8.47
C GLY A 34 31.45 1.70 -9.69
N GLN A 35 30.38 0.96 -9.56
CA GLN A 35 29.46 0.63 -10.65
C GLN A 35 28.21 1.52 -10.59
N ASN A 36 27.73 1.96 -11.75
CA ASN A 36 26.45 2.66 -11.85
C ASN A 36 25.29 1.70 -11.45
N CYS A 37 24.29 2.22 -10.73
CA CYS A 37 23.11 1.49 -10.26
C CYS A 37 21.79 2.21 -10.60
N GLY A 38 21.80 3.18 -11.51
CA GLY A 38 20.67 4.04 -11.82
C GLY A 38 19.47 3.33 -12.43
N ASP A 39 19.67 2.25 -13.17
CA ASP A 39 18.61 1.48 -13.81
C ASP A 39 18.60 0.00 -13.41
N LEU A 40 17.56 -0.69 -13.83
CA LEU A 40 17.34 -2.11 -13.52
C LEU A 40 18.45 -3.02 -14.05
N VAL A 41 18.99 -2.72 -15.23
CA VAL A 41 20.05 -3.53 -15.87
C VAL A 41 21.34 -3.47 -15.06
N PHE A 42 21.69 -2.28 -14.58
CA PHE A 42 22.88 -2.12 -13.74
C PHE A 42 22.70 -2.77 -12.36
N ARG A 43 21.51 -2.64 -11.75
CA ARG A 43 21.19 -3.31 -10.49
C ARG A 43 21.24 -4.83 -10.61
N ASP A 44 20.75 -5.38 -11.71
CA ASP A 44 20.85 -6.81 -12.01
C ASP A 44 22.32 -7.27 -12.13
N LYS A 45 23.17 -6.50 -12.79
CA LYS A 45 24.62 -6.78 -12.87
C LYS A 45 25.29 -6.78 -11.49
N ILE A 46 24.96 -5.81 -10.63
CA ILE A 46 25.49 -5.74 -9.26
C ILE A 46 25.04 -6.97 -8.45
N LEU A 47 23.79 -7.38 -8.53
CA LEU A 47 23.30 -8.58 -7.86
C LEU A 47 24.00 -9.84 -8.36
N LYS A 48 24.17 -9.98 -9.66
CA LYS A 48 24.87 -11.11 -10.29
C LYS A 48 26.35 -11.13 -9.98
N SER A 49 27.01 -10.00 -9.76
CA SER A 49 28.42 -9.95 -9.34
C SER A 49 28.64 -10.58 -7.96
N GLN A 50 27.63 -10.63 -7.11
CA GLN A 50 27.69 -11.32 -5.82
C GLN A 50 27.40 -12.83 -5.96
N ASN A 51 26.48 -13.19 -6.86
CA ASN A 51 26.14 -14.58 -7.17
C ASN A 51 25.32 -14.60 -8.48
N ASP A 52 25.73 -15.42 -9.44
CA ASP A 52 25.06 -15.56 -10.75
C ASP A 52 23.58 -15.96 -10.66
N ASN A 53 23.19 -16.59 -9.55
CA ASN A 53 21.80 -16.97 -9.29
C ASN A 53 20.96 -15.86 -8.65
N ASN A 54 21.47 -14.64 -8.51
CA ASN A 54 20.70 -13.48 -8.12
C ASN A 54 20.13 -12.78 -9.35
N VAL A 55 18.99 -12.06 -9.19
CA VAL A 55 18.35 -11.36 -10.29
C VAL A 55 17.57 -10.14 -9.79
N ALA A 56 17.54 -9.09 -10.62
CA ALA A 56 16.66 -7.93 -10.47
C ALA A 56 15.62 -7.91 -11.57
N LEU A 57 14.35 -7.75 -11.23
CA LEU A 57 13.21 -7.79 -12.14
C LEU A 57 12.27 -6.60 -11.90
N ALA A 58 11.59 -6.17 -12.96
CA ALA A 58 10.47 -5.23 -12.82
C ALA A 58 9.23 -5.97 -12.28
N PHE A 59 8.44 -5.28 -11.48
CA PHE A 59 7.20 -5.82 -10.94
C PHE A 59 6.25 -6.29 -12.04
N ASP A 60 6.03 -5.47 -13.07
CA ASP A 60 5.10 -5.75 -14.16
C ASP A 60 5.49 -7.01 -14.95
N GLU A 61 6.78 -7.26 -15.12
CA GLU A 61 7.28 -8.46 -15.78
C GLU A 61 6.85 -9.73 -15.02
N VAL A 62 7.00 -9.72 -13.69
CA VAL A 62 6.65 -10.89 -12.86
C VAL A 62 5.15 -10.98 -12.65
N ALA A 63 4.46 -9.85 -12.48
CA ALA A 63 3.03 -9.80 -12.26
C ALA A 63 2.22 -10.30 -13.47
N SER A 64 2.66 -9.98 -14.69
CA SER A 64 2.01 -10.44 -15.93
C SER A 64 2.40 -11.85 -16.37
N ALA A 65 3.53 -12.39 -15.88
CA ALA A 65 4.05 -13.69 -16.30
C ALA A 65 3.13 -14.86 -15.91
N ASN A 66 3.01 -15.86 -16.78
CA ASN A 66 2.33 -17.12 -16.47
C ASN A 66 3.21 -18.01 -15.56
N LYS A 67 2.69 -19.18 -15.17
CA LYS A 67 3.37 -20.09 -14.23
C LYS A 67 4.71 -20.59 -14.78
N GLU A 68 4.77 -20.93 -16.07
CA GLU A 68 5.96 -21.44 -16.74
C GLU A 68 7.04 -20.36 -16.75
N LYS A 69 6.68 -19.13 -17.12
CA LYS A 69 7.61 -17.99 -17.15
C LYS A 69 8.10 -17.59 -15.75
N ILE A 70 7.25 -17.63 -14.73
CA ILE A 70 7.67 -17.41 -13.34
C ILE A 70 8.69 -18.45 -12.90
N ARG A 71 8.47 -19.74 -13.25
CA ARG A 71 9.45 -20.77 -12.94
C ARG A 71 10.77 -20.54 -13.65
N GLU A 72 10.75 -20.17 -14.93
CA GLU A 72 11.95 -19.83 -15.69
C GLU A 72 12.74 -18.68 -15.03
N LEU A 73 12.05 -17.61 -14.67
CA LEU A 73 12.66 -16.41 -14.10
C LEU A 73 13.21 -16.62 -12.69
N LEU A 74 12.49 -17.38 -11.85
CA LEU A 74 12.71 -17.38 -10.40
C LEU A 74 13.21 -18.73 -9.85
N GLN A 75 13.00 -19.85 -10.57
CA GLN A 75 13.44 -21.16 -10.08
C GLN A 75 14.96 -21.20 -9.98
N LYS A 76 15.48 -21.75 -8.87
CA LYS A 76 16.91 -21.83 -8.55
C LYS A 76 17.60 -20.46 -8.33
N LYS A 77 16.85 -19.37 -8.21
CA LYS A 77 17.41 -18.09 -7.80
C LYS A 77 17.62 -18.06 -6.29
N ASN A 78 18.74 -17.48 -5.86
CA ASN A 78 19.05 -17.32 -4.45
C ASN A 78 18.41 -16.08 -3.87
N ILE A 79 18.55 -14.95 -4.58
CA ILE A 79 17.98 -13.66 -4.21
C ILE A 79 17.32 -13.06 -5.44
N VAL A 80 16.10 -12.59 -5.27
CA VAL A 80 15.33 -11.92 -6.31
C VAL A 80 14.87 -10.56 -5.78
N TYR A 81 15.29 -9.50 -6.46
CA TYR A 81 14.80 -8.14 -6.23
C TYR A 81 13.69 -7.85 -7.24
N ILE A 82 12.51 -7.47 -6.75
CA ILE A 82 11.38 -7.07 -7.60
C ILE A 82 11.09 -5.61 -7.30
N TYR A 83 11.23 -4.76 -8.30
CA TYR A 83 11.05 -3.31 -8.17
C TYR A 83 9.67 -2.88 -8.61
N HIS A 84 8.94 -2.25 -7.68
CA HIS A 84 7.61 -1.68 -7.89
C HIS A 84 7.68 -0.16 -7.80
N ASN A 85 7.09 0.56 -8.77
CA ASN A 85 7.26 2.02 -8.89
C ASN A 85 5.94 2.79 -8.96
N GLN A 86 4.81 2.23 -8.58
CA GLN A 86 3.50 2.84 -8.79
C GLN A 86 3.28 4.09 -7.94
N VAL A 87 3.78 4.12 -6.70
CA VAL A 87 3.57 5.22 -5.77
C VAL A 87 4.29 6.48 -6.27
N ASP A 88 5.60 6.40 -6.53
CA ASP A 88 6.39 7.52 -7.04
C ASP A 88 5.93 7.96 -8.43
N ALA A 89 5.57 7.03 -9.30
CA ALA A 89 5.10 7.34 -10.65
C ALA A 89 3.84 8.23 -10.67
N ARG A 90 3.00 8.16 -9.63
CA ARG A 90 1.84 9.04 -9.44
C ARG A 90 2.17 10.27 -8.60
N GLY A 91 2.93 10.11 -7.52
CA GLY A 91 3.25 11.19 -6.60
C GLY A 91 4.10 12.29 -7.21
N ASP A 92 5.09 11.96 -8.02
CA ASP A 92 6.03 12.91 -8.62
C ASP A 92 5.41 13.79 -9.74
N LYS A 93 4.22 13.43 -10.22
CA LYS A 93 3.55 14.20 -11.27
C LYS A 93 2.54 15.18 -10.66
N PRO A 94 2.64 16.49 -10.94
CA PRO A 94 1.69 17.50 -10.42
C PRO A 94 0.23 17.20 -10.75
N ALA A 95 -0.03 16.50 -11.86
CA ALA A 95 -1.39 16.16 -12.29
C ALA A 95 -2.02 15.01 -11.47
N SER A 96 -1.21 14.15 -10.86
CA SER A 96 -1.68 12.96 -10.13
C SER A 96 -1.17 12.86 -8.68
N GLU A 97 -0.46 13.89 -8.17
CA GLU A 97 0.05 13.87 -6.79
C GLU A 97 -1.06 13.71 -5.73
N ASN A 98 -2.29 14.13 -6.04
CA ASN A 98 -3.46 13.98 -5.16
C ASN A 98 -3.95 12.53 -5.05
N GLU A 99 -3.54 11.65 -5.96
CA GLU A 99 -3.93 10.23 -5.99
C GLU A 99 -2.92 9.32 -5.28
N VAL A 100 -1.89 9.88 -4.63
CA VAL A 100 -0.81 9.10 -4.03
C VAL A 100 -1.29 8.09 -2.99
N PHE A 101 -2.30 8.40 -2.17
CA PHE A 101 -2.83 7.46 -1.19
C PHE A 101 -3.63 6.32 -1.85
N THR A 102 -4.33 6.62 -2.94
CA THR A 102 -4.96 5.58 -3.79
C THR A 102 -3.88 4.67 -4.38
N ALA A 103 -2.79 5.27 -4.90
CA ALA A 103 -1.64 4.51 -5.40
C ALA A 103 -0.99 3.63 -4.33
N CYS A 104 -0.90 4.10 -3.07
CA CYS A 104 -0.40 3.29 -1.95
C CYS A 104 -1.32 2.08 -1.68
N SER A 105 -2.64 2.28 -1.67
CA SER A 105 -3.60 1.19 -1.46
C SER A 105 -3.53 0.16 -2.57
N GLU A 106 -3.49 0.61 -3.83
CA GLU A 106 -3.34 -0.26 -5.00
C GLU A 106 -2.02 -1.03 -4.97
N ALA A 107 -0.90 -0.38 -4.63
CA ALA A 107 0.41 -1.01 -4.51
C ALA A 107 0.42 -2.13 -3.46
N ILE A 108 -0.23 -1.92 -2.31
CA ILE A 108 -0.37 -2.95 -1.27
C ILE A 108 -1.13 -4.16 -1.80
N GLU A 109 -2.24 -3.94 -2.51
CA GLU A 109 -3.02 -5.03 -3.11
C GLU A 109 -2.25 -5.77 -4.20
N GLU A 110 -1.53 -5.05 -5.05
CA GLU A 110 -0.71 -5.64 -6.12
C GLU A 110 0.42 -6.51 -5.55
N ILE A 111 1.13 -6.02 -4.54
CA ILE A 111 2.16 -6.78 -3.83
C ILE A 111 1.57 -8.03 -3.18
N HIS A 112 0.42 -7.92 -2.52
CA HIS A 112 -0.28 -9.05 -1.92
C HIS A 112 -0.66 -10.11 -2.97
N LYS A 113 -1.24 -9.70 -4.11
CA LYS A 113 -1.58 -10.59 -5.23
C LYS A 113 -0.34 -11.28 -5.79
N LEU A 114 0.76 -10.53 -5.94
CA LEU A 114 2.02 -11.09 -6.42
C LEU A 114 2.59 -12.14 -5.46
N ILE A 115 2.61 -11.87 -4.16
CA ILE A 115 3.10 -12.83 -3.14
C ILE A 115 2.27 -14.10 -3.17
N LYS A 116 0.94 -14.01 -3.19
CA LYS A 116 0.04 -15.17 -3.35
C LYS A 116 0.38 -15.99 -4.61
N LYS A 117 0.56 -15.30 -5.73
CA LYS A 117 0.93 -15.91 -7.02
C LYS A 117 2.26 -16.65 -6.94
N LEU A 118 3.29 -16.01 -6.39
CA LEU A 118 4.61 -16.62 -6.25
C LEU A 118 4.59 -17.81 -5.29
N THR A 119 3.91 -17.70 -4.17
CA THR A 119 3.78 -18.81 -3.20
C THR A 119 3.11 -20.04 -3.82
N ASN A 120 2.15 -19.84 -4.74
CA ASN A 120 1.47 -20.93 -5.44
C ASN A 120 2.31 -21.56 -6.57
N TYR A 121 3.24 -20.82 -7.16
CA TYR A 121 3.95 -21.25 -8.36
C TYR A 121 5.38 -21.75 -8.11
N ILE A 122 6.02 -21.21 -7.06
CA ILE A 122 7.38 -21.55 -6.65
C ILE A 122 7.47 -21.74 -5.14
N SER A 123 8.45 -22.50 -4.69
CA SER A 123 8.75 -22.64 -3.25
C SER A 123 9.68 -21.49 -2.83
N ALA A 124 9.12 -20.33 -2.57
CA ALA A 124 9.87 -19.19 -2.00
C ALA A 124 9.67 -19.19 -0.48
N PRO A 125 10.71 -19.46 0.33
CA PRO A 125 10.54 -19.62 1.78
C PRO A 125 10.37 -18.30 2.51
N LYS A 126 10.82 -17.19 1.92
CA LYS A 126 10.90 -15.90 2.60
C LYS A 126 10.74 -14.73 1.63
N PHE A 127 9.98 -13.73 2.04
CA PHE A 127 9.82 -12.45 1.36
C PHE A 127 10.18 -11.31 2.30
N PHE A 128 10.84 -10.29 1.78
CA PHE A 128 11.04 -9.01 2.43
C PHE A 128 10.38 -7.93 1.59
N ILE A 129 9.51 -7.14 2.21
CA ILE A 129 8.86 -6.00 1.57
C ILE A 129 9.41 -4.76 2.25
N THR A 130 9.95 -3.84 1.46
CA THR A 130 10.51 -2.58 1.96
C THR A 130 10.36 -1.50 0.90
N ALA A 131 10.77 -0.27 1.24
CA ALA A 131 10.85 0.85 0.32
C ALA A 131 12.26 1.44 0.35
N ASP A 132 12.61 2.21 -0.65
CA ASP A 132 13.88 2.95 -0.76
C ASP A 132 13.85 4.25 0.06
N HIS A 133 12.72 4.92 0.10
CA HIS A 133 12.42 6.08 0.94
C HIS A 133 10.92 6.18 1.23
N GLY A 134 10.54 7.12 2.07
CA GLY A 134 9.19 7.56 2.25
C GLY A 134 8.98 8.95 1.67
N PHE A 135 7.85 9.57 1.94
CA PHE A 135 7.50 10.88 1.39
C PHE A 135 6.72 11.74 2.40
N LEU A 136 6.70 13.04 2.14
CA LEU A 136 5.78 13.98 2.76
C LEU A 136 4.65 14.30 1.79
N TYR A 137 3.44 14.36 2.32
CA TYR A 137 2.28 14.82 1.58
C TYR A 137 1.54 15.90 2.37
N LYS A 138 1.37 17.08 1.75
CA LYS A 138 0.50 18.13 2.26
C LYS A 138 -0.74 18.22 1.36
N ARG A 139 -1.93 18.07 1.96
CA ARG A 139 -3.20 18.13 1.22
C ARG A 139 -3.52 19.55 0.76
N ASP A 140 -3.22 20.51 1.63
CA ASP A 140 -3.51 21.91 1.38
C ASP A 140 -2.42 22.57 0.56
N LYS A 141 -2.80 23.64 -0.17
CA LYS A 141 -1.85 24.44 -0.93
C LYS A 141 -0.80 25.04 0.00
N LEU A 142 0.46 24.89 -0.37
CA LEU A 142 1.58 25.47 0.39
C LEU A 142 1.54 27.01 0.37
N HIS A 143 1.66 27.58 1.54
CA HIS A 143 1.80 29.02 1.72
C HIS A 143 3.26 29.47 1.60
N GLU A 144 3.50 30.78 1.47
CA GLU A 144 4.87 31.31 1.35
C GLU A 144 5.71 31.09 2.63
N PHE A 145 5.09 31.02 3.79
CA PHE A 145 5.79 30.71 5.05
C PHE A 145 6.19 29.25 5.21
N ASP A 146 5.62 28.33 4.41
CA ASP A 146 6.06 26.94 4.31
C ASP A 146 7.31 26.77 3.44
N LYS A 147 7.83 27.88 2.87
CA LYS A 147 8.89 27.85 1.88
C LYS A 147 10.13 28.57 2.40
N VAL A 148 11.22 27.85 2.48
CA VAL A 148 12.52 28.33 2.96
C VAL A 148 13.34 28.86 1.78
N SER A 149 13.80 30.10 1.90
CA SER A 149 14.74 30.69 0.93
C SER A 149 16.17 30.23 1.21
N TYR A 150 17.00 30.11 0.20
CA TYR A 150 18.39 29.71 0.32
C TYR A 150 19.27 30.44 -0.70
N ASP A 151 20.57 30.55 -0.42
CA ASP A 151 21.53 31.12 -1.36
C ASP A 151 21.94 30.06 -2.42
N LYS A 152 21.53 30.29 -3.66
CA LYS A 152 21.84 29.40 -4.78
C LYS A 152 23.35 29.24 -5.06
N ARG A 153 24.14 30.22 -4.66
CA ARG A 153 25.60 30.22 -4.93
C ARG A 153 26.36 29.17 -4.13
N ILE A 154 25.82 28.72 -3.00
CA ILE A 154 26.44 27.72 -2.13
C ILE A 154 26.02 26.28 -2.47
N CYS A 155 25.08 26.11 -3.40
CA CYS A 155 24.50 24.81 -3.74
C CYS A 155 25.06 24.29 -5.06
N SER A 156 25.56 23.08 -5.07
CA SER A 156 25.85 22.31 -6.30
C SER A 156 24.58 21.66 -6.87
N TYR A 157 23.64 21.30 -6.00
CA TYR A 157 22.35 20.73 -6.36
C TYR A 157 21.25 21.23 -5.45
N SER A 158 20.03 21.43 -5.98
CA SER A 158 18.88 21.86 -5.20
C SER A 158 17.61 21.12 -5.58
N ASN A 159 16.87 20.66 -4.58
CA ASN A 159 15.57 20.03 -4.66
C ASN A 159 14.65 20.67 -3.61
N LYS A 160 13.35 20.43 -3.68
CA LYS A 160 12.36 20.96 -2.73
C LYS A 160 12.63 20.56 -1.29
N ARG A 161 13.23 19.38 -1.05
CA ARG A 161 13.47 18.86 0.29
C ARG A 161 14.93 18.80 0.70
N PHE A 162 15.87 19.06 -0.20
CA PHE A 162 17.30 19.07 0.15
C PHE A 162 18.12 19.93 -0.79
N LEU A 163 19.28 20.33 -0.29
CA LEU A 163 20.35 20.99 -1.04
C LEU A 163 21.64 20.17 -0.84
N ILE A 164 22.47 20.09 -1.87
CA ILE A 164 23.85 19.61 -1.73
C ILE A 164 24.76 20.83 -1.68
N THR A 165 25.58 20.92 -0.65
CA THR A 165 26.46 22.08 -0.40
C THR A 165 27.87 21.62 -0.03
N THR A 166 28.89 22.40 -0.40
CA THR A 166 30.27 22.15 -0.03
C THR A 166 30.60 22.57 1.39
N GLN A 167 29.77 23.41 1.98
CA GLN A 167 29.94 23.94 3.32
C GLN A 167 28.68 23.72 4.16
N LYS A 168 28.88 23.63 5.48
CA LYS A 168 27.79 23.53 6.43
C LYS A 168 26.97 24.82 6.47
N VAL A 169 25.72 24.72 6.14
CA VAL A 169 24.75 25.84 6.25
C VAL A 169 24.30 25.97 7.70
N LYS A 170 24.36 27.21 8.24
CA LYS A 170 24.00 27.56 9.63
C LYS A 170 22.83 28.55 9.67
N GLU A 171 21.85 28.39 8.81
CA GLU A 171 20.68 29.25 8.77
C GLU A 171 19.52 28.69 9.57
N THR A 172 18.69 29.57 10.12
CA THR A 172 17.48 29.20 10.84
C THR A 172 16.51 28.49 9.89
N GLY A 173 15.85 27.44 10.36
CA GLY A 173 14.91 26.66 9.55
C GLY A 173 15.56 25.56 8.69
N MET A 174 16.89 25.43 8.75
CA MET A 174 17.63 24.41 8.01
C MET A 174 18.48 23.52 8.91
N LYS A 175 18.75 22.32 8.46
CA LYS A 175 19.61 21.36 9.13
C LYS A 175 20.60 20.77 8.13
N SER A 176 21.90 20.94 8.36
CA SER A 176 22.98 20.52 7.46
C SER A 176 23.76 19.36 8.09
N ARG A 177 23.93 18.28 7.35
CA ARG A 177 24.66 17.08 7.77
C ARG A 177 25.74 16.71 6.74
N LEU A 178 26.93 16.42 7.21
CA LEU A 178 27.99 15.83 6.41
C LEU A 178 27.62 14.36 6.13
N MET A 179 27.66 13.96 4.86
CA MET A 179 27.35 12.59 4.45
C MET A 179 28.62 11.84 4.12
N PRO A 180 28.93 10.72 4.82
CA PRO A 180 30.19 9.96 4.62
C PRO A 180 30.40 9.47 3.19
N TYR A 181 29.31 9.12 2.49
CA TYR A 181 29.33 8.62 1.12
C TYR A 181 29.26 9.70 0.04
N MET A 182 29.41 10.98 0.40
CA MET A 182 29.32 12.12 -0.53
C MET A 182 30.60 12.95 -0.57
N ASN A 183 31.76 12.36 -0.38
CA ASN A 183 33.06 13.04 -0.54
C ASN A 183 33.12 14.41 0.15
N ASN A 184 32.82 14.47 1.44
CA ASN A 184 32.78 15.68 2.26
C ASN A 184 31.71 16.73 1.86
N LEU A 185 30.68 16.35 1.11
CA LEU A 185 29.53 17.22 0.85
C LEU A 185 28.52 17.15 1.98
N TYR A 186 27.81 18.23 2.13
CA TYR A 186 26.70 18.33 3.09
C TYR A 186 25.36 18.19 2.39
N VAL A 187 24.45 17.47 3.01
CA VAL A 187 23.04 17.53 2.68
C VAL A 187 22.36 18.43 3.68
N THR A 188 21.75 19.50 3.16
CA THR A 188 21.01 20.49 3.94
C THR A 188 19.52 20.30 3.66
N THR A 189 18.71 20.14 4.71
CA THR A 189 17.26 19.93 4.62
C THR A 189 16.51 21.01 5.38
N PRO A 190 15.30 21.39 4.98
CA PRO A 190 14.46 22.23 5.82
C PRO A 190 14.02 21.45 7.07
N ILE A 191 13.66 22.18 8.11
CA ILE A 191 13.13 21.59 9.36
C ILE A 191 11.64 21.25 9.14
N GLY A 192 11.21 20.10 9.65
CA GLY A 192 9.81 19.69 9.56
C GLY A 192 9.34 19.40 8.13
N ALA A 193 8.16 19.92 7.79
CA ALA A 193 7.50 19.69 6.51
C ALA A 193 7.67 20.82 5.49
N ASP A 194 8.51 21.82 5.77
CA ASP A 194 8.78 22.94 4.87
C ASP A 194 9.54 22.49 3.62
N ILE A 195 9.46 23.30 2.57
CA ILE A 195 10.19 23.04 1.33
C ILE A 195 11.11 24.23 0.98
N PHE A 196 12.17 23.97 0.21
CA PHE A 196 12.96 25.04 -0.38
C PHE A 196 12.21 25.72 -1.54
N LYS A 197 12.47 27.01 -1.74
CA LYS A 197 11.95 27.80 -2.88
C LYS A 197 12.64 27.41 -4.18
N VAL A 198 12.33 26.20 -4.67
CA VAL A 198 12.81 25.68 -5.95
C VAL A 198 11.70 25.80 -6.99
N ALA A 199 12.04 26.23 -8.21
CA ALA A 199 11.09 26.32 -9.30
C ALA A 199 10.58 24.91 -9.71
N GLY A 200 9.33 24.85 -10.16
CA GLY A 200 8.67 23.63 -10.66
C GLY A 200 7.33 23.37 -10.01
N GLY A 201 6.49 22.57 -10.69
CA GLY A 201 5.21 22.09 -10.18
C GLY A 201 5.36 20.92 -9.20
N GLY A 202 4.23 20.44 -8.64
CA GLY A 202 4.21 19.31 -7.69
C GLY A 202 4.84 19.69 -6.35
N GLN A 203 4.05 20.20 -5.41
CA GLN A 203 4.56 20.68 -4.12
C GLN A 203 3.95 19.91 -2.95
N ASN A 204 2.88 19.16 -3.22
CA ASN A 204 2.12 18.44 -2.22
C ASN A 204 2.78 17.10 -1.88
N TYR A 205 3.27 16.38 -2.90
CA TYR A 205 4.09 15.18 -2.74
C TYR A 205 5.57 15.56 -2.88
N VAL A 206 6.35 15.33 -1.85
CA VAL A 206 7.80 15.63 -1.86
C VAL A 206 8.58 14.60 -1.02
N HIS A 207 9.81 14.35 -1.42
CA HIS A 207 10.76 13.49 -0.72
C HIS A 207 12.19 14.00 -0.88
N GLY A 208 13.13 13.44 -0.14
CA GLY A 208 14.54 13.83 -0.17
C GLY A 208 15.04 14.47 1.13
N GLY A 209 14.14 14.80 2.04
CA GLY A 209 14.46 15.43 3.32
C GLY A 209 14.74 14.46 4.46
N SER A 210 14.81 15.02 5.68
CA SER A 210 15.15 14.28 6.89
C SER A 210 13.99 14.14 7.87
N SER A 211 12.75 14.29 7.43
CA SER A 211 11.59 14.03 8.28
C SER A 211 11.43 12.54 8.55
N LEU A 212 10.70 12.20 9.61
CA LEU A 212 10.41 10.79 9.93
C LEU A 212 9.65 10.10 8.80
N GLN A 213 8.72 10.81 8.16
CA GLN A 213 7.92 10.27 7.05
C GLN A 213 8.76 9.95 5.81
N GLU A 214 9.86 10.67 5.58
CA GLU A 214 10.77 10.45 4.45
C GLU A 214 11.80 9.36 4.74
N MET A 215 12.24 9.24 6.00
CA MET A 215 13.38 8.42 6.38
C MET A 215 13.03 7.09 7.04
N LEU A 216 11.89 6.98 7.73
CA LEU A 216 11.47 5.73 8.35
C LEU A 216 10.71 4.88 7.32
N ILE A 217 11.30 3.77 6.95
CA ILE A 217 10.73 2.83 5.99
C ILE A 217 10.44 1.47 6.64
N PRO A 218 9.32 0.83 6.29
CA PRO A 218 8.98 -0.48 6.81
C PRO A 218 9.93 -1.55 6.31
N VAL A 219 10.11 -2.61 7.07
CA VAL A 219 10.66 -3.88 6.61
C VAL A 219 9.72 -4.97 7.10
N ILE A 220 8.96 -5.54 6.18
CA ILE A 220 8.02 -6.61 6.49
C ILE A 220 8.64 -7.92 6.05
N GLU A 221 8.84 -8.83 6.99
CA GLU A 221 9.32 -10.18 6.72
C GLU A 221 8.13 -11.15 6.71
N LEU A 222 7.98 -11.88 5.63
CA LEU A 222 7.01 -12.95 5.48
C LEU A 222 7.75 -14.27 5.29
N THR A 223 7.40 -15.26 6.10
CA THR A 223 7.90 -16.63 5.94
C THR A 223 6.76 -17.52 5.49
N THR A 224 6.97 -18.21 4.37
CA THR A 224 6.01 -19.21 3.88
C THR A 224 6.35 -20.58 4.48
N ASN A 225 5.37 -21.22 5.09
CA ASN A 225 5.55 -22.56 5.61
C ASN A 225 5.12 -23.57 4.55
N THR A 226 6.06 -24.16 3.82
CA THR A 226 5.81 -25.16 2.79
C THR A 226 5.25 -26.48 3.33
N ARG A 227 5.26 -26.68 4.66
CA ARG A 227 4.66 -27.85 5.33
C ARG A 227 3.27 -27.57 5.88
N ALA A 228 2.86 -26.30 6.00
CA ALA A 228 1.48 -25.99 6.29
C ALA A 228 0.66 -26.29 5.02
N VAL A 229 -0.30 -27.17 5.13
CA VAL A 229 -1.33 -27.30 4.09
C VAL A 229 -1.90 -25.91 3.90
N ALA A 230 -1.68 -25.31 2.73
CA ALA A 230 -2.29 -24.02 2.43
C ALA A 230 -3.81 -24.23 2.49
N TYR A 231 -4.46 -23.66 3.47
CA TYR A 231 -5.91 -23.64 3.56
C TYR A 231 -6.41 -22.23 3.23
N ASP A 232 -7.52 -22.19 2.57
CA ASP A 232 -8.28 -20.97 2.35
C ASP A 232 -9.58 -21.03 3.17
N TYR A 233 -10.33 -19.96 3.21
CA TYR A 233 -11.61 -19.91 3.87
C TYR A 233 -12.72 -19.86 2.83
N VAL A 234 -13.83 -20.50 3.10
CA VAL A 234 -15.02 -20.36 2.26
C VAL A 234 -15.48 -18.92 2.23
N ASP A 235 -15.95 -18.46 1.07
CA ASP A 235 -16.58 -17.16 0.93
C ASP A 235 -18.09 -17.26 1.03
N VAL A 236 -18.71 -16.17 1.47
CA VAL A 236 -20.17 -16.00 1.53
C VAL A 236 -20.54 -14.77 0.73
N ILE A 237 -21.43 -14.94 -0.22
CA ILE A 237 -21.92 -13.85 -1.06
C ILE A 237 -23.43 -13.66 -0.88
N LEU A 238 -23.86 -12.41 -0.99
CA LEU A 238 -25.29 -12.04 -1.00
C LEU A 238 -25.90 -12.42 -2.35
N THR A 239 -26.94 -13.25 -2.33
CA THR A 239 -27.67 -13.72 -3.52
C THR A 239 -28.94 -12.95 -3.80
N SER A 240 -29.52 -12.29 -2.79
CA SER A 240 -30.70 -11.44 -2.99
C SER A 240 -30.41 -10.33 -4.00
N VAL A 241 -31.18 -10.26 -5.08
CA VAL A 241 -31.02 -9.28 -6.16
C VAL A 241 -31.54 -7.90 -5.75
N ASN A 242 -32.63 -7.88 -4.94
CA ASN A 242 -33.21 -6.64 -4.48
C ASN A 242 -32.29 -5.93 -3.49
N ARG A 243 -31.96 -4.67 -3.78
CA ARG A 243 -31.12 -3.78 -2.97
C ARG A 243 -31.91 -2.67 -2.30
N LYS A 244 -33.24 -2.83 -2.16
CA LYS A 244 -34.11 -1.89 -1.50
C LYS A 244 -34.71 -2.49 -0.23
N VAL A 245 -34.59 -1.77 0.88
CA VAL A 245 -35.20 -2.09 2.18
C VAL A 245 -36.37 -1.16 2.44
N THR A 246 -37.54 -1.72 2.69
CA THR A 246 -38.79 -0.98 2.91
C THR A 246 -39.42 -1.17 4.30
N ASN A 247 -38.82 -2.05 5.12
CA ASN A 247 -39.30 -2.35 6.46
C ASN A 247 -38.12 -2.44 7.44
N LEU A 248 -38.34 -2.14 8.71
CA LEU A 248 -37.31 -2.28 9.77
C LEU A 248 -36.84 -3.73 9.96
N ILE A 249 -37.71 -4.70 9.60
CA ILE A 249 -37.34 -6.11 9.60
C ILE A 249 -37.36 -6.58 8.15
N THR A 250 -36.26 -7.15 7.72
CA THR A 250 -36.06 -7.62 6.35
C THR A 250 -35.24 -8.91 6.34
N TYR A 251 -35.27 -9.63 5.24
CA TYR A 251 -34.54 -10.91 5.09
C TYR A 251 -33.71 -10.88 3.83
N PHE A 252 -32.55 -11.49 3.92
CA PHE A 252 -31.63 -11.62 2.78
C PHE A 252 -31.06 -13.02 2.70
N ASP A 253 -30.84 -13.46 1.46
CA ASP A 253 -30.29 -14.75 1.15
C ASP A 253 -28.80 -14.63 0.83
N PHE A 254 -28.02 -15.53 1.40
CA PHE A 254 -26.60 -15.67 1.17
C PHE A 254 -26.29 -17.11 0.75
N ILE A 255 -25.16 -17.27 0.09
CA ILE A 255 -24.63 -18.59 -0.25
C ILE A 255 -23.17 -18.69 0.13
N GLN A 256 -22.79 -19.79 0.75
CA GLN A 256 -21.40 -20.21 0.89
C GLN A 256 -20.94 -20.75 -0.45
N THR A 257 -19.91 -20.14 -1.06
CA THR A 257 -19.49 -20.41 -2.45
C THR A 257 -18.92 -21.80 -2.65
N GLU A 258 -18.07 -22.26 -1.73
CA GLU A 258 -17.46 -23.60 -1.74
C GLU A 258 -17.84 -24.39 -0.49
N LYS A 259 -17.76 -25.71 -0.58
CA LYS A 259 -17.90 -26.57 0.59
C LYS A 259 -16.64 -26.53 1.45
N VAL A 260 -16.79 -26.73 2.75
CA VAL A 260 -15.67 -26.92 3.66
C VAL A 260 -14.97 -28.26 3.38
N THR A 261 -13.65 -28.20 3.27
CA THR A 261 -12.77 -29.37 3.06
C THR A 261 -11.56 -29.29 4.01
N ASP A 262 -10.61 -30.17 3.88
CA ASP A 262 -9.36 -30.12 4.65
C ASP A 262 -8.51 -28.89 4.29
N THR A 263 -8.63 -28.36 3.07
CA THR A 263 -7.91 -27.20 2.55
C THR A 263 -8.77 -25.94 2.46
N MET A 264 -10.10 -26.07 2.54
CA MET A 264 -11.06 -24.96 2.53
C MET A 264 -11.74 -24.91 3.89
N LYS A 265 -11.38 -23.94 4.73
CA LYS A 265 -11.84 -23.84 6.13
C LYS A 265 -13.18 -23.12 6.24
N ALA A 266 -13.93 -23.48 7.26
CA ALA A 266 -15.13 -22.76 7.68
C ALA A 266 -14.78 -21.31 8.05
N ARG A 267 -15.73 -20.38 7.81
CA ARG A 267 -15.59 -18.95 8.16
C ARG A 267 -16.78 -18.51 8.99
N SER A 268 -16.50 -17.74 10.03
CA SER A 268 -17.53 -17.05 10.80
C SER A 268 -17.54 -15.58 10.42
N LEU A 269 -18.67 -15.06 10.04
CA LEU A 269 -18.89 -13.69 9.61
C LEU A 269 -19.89 -13.00 10.51
N VAL A 270 -19.84 -11.68 10.50
CA VAL A 270 -20.90 -10.82 11.02
C VAL A 270 -21.42 -9.92 9.89
N ALA A 271 -22.71 -9.86 9.71
CA ALA A 271 -23.36 -9.01 8.72
C ALA A 271 -24.19 -7.91 9.41
N TYR A 272 -24.09 -6.68 8.92
CA TYR A 272 -24.82 -5.53 9.46
C TYR A 272 -24.98 -4.44 8.43
N PHE A 273 -25.91 -3.50 8.69
CA PHE A 273 -26.09 -2.30 7.87
C PHE A 273 -25.38 -1.10 8.48
N THR A 274 -24.81 -0.24 7.60
CA THR A 274 -24.20 1.03 7.97
C THR A 274 -24.68 2.18 7.11
N THR A 275 -24.52 3.40 7.60
CA THR A 275 -24.51 4.63 6.80
C THR A 275 -23.25 4.69 5.94
N GLU A 276 -23.13 5.70 5.07
CA GLU A 276 -21.94 5.99 4.29
C GLU A 276 -20.71 6.26 5.18
N ASP A 277 -20.93 6.94 6.31
CA ASP A 277 -19.88 7.26 7.31
C ASP A 277 -19.49 6.07 8.20
N GLY A 278 -20.13 4.90 8.02
CA GLY A 278 -19.81 3.67 8.75
C GLY A 278 -20.55 3.49 10.09
N GLU A 279 -21.52 4.33 10.43
CA GLU A 279 -22.35 4.13 11.62
C GLU A 279 -23.23 2.89 11.47
N LYS A 280 -23.19 1.95 12.41
CA LYS A 280 -24.07 0.76 12.40
C LYS A 280 -25.54 1.13 12.65
N ILE A 281 -26.37 0.83 11.68
CA ILE A 281 -27.83 1.12 11.68
C ILE A 281 -28.70 -0.14 11.77
N SER A 282 -28.09 -1.31 11.95
CA SER A 282 -28.79 -2.56 12.26
C SER A 282 -28.16 -3.26 13.45
N PHE A 283 -28.79 -4.34 13.93
CA PHE A 283 -28.15 -5.31 14.78
C PHE A 283 -27.24 -6.24 13.98
N ASP A 284 -26.25 -6.80 14.64
CA ASP A 284 -25.31 -7.75 14.06
C ASP A 284 -26.00 -9.10 13.81
N VAL A 285 -25.77 -9.67 12.64
CA VAL A 285 -26.30 -10.98 12.23
C VAL A 285 -25.11 -11.93 12.01
N PRO A 286 -24.92 -12.94 12.86
CA PRO A 286 -23.83 -13.90 12.68
C PRO A 286 -24.16 -14.87 11.53
N ILE A 287 -23.19 -15.12 10.66
CA ILE A 287 -23.27 -16.10 9.58
C ILE A 287 -22.11 -17.10 9.78
N ILE A 288 -22.43 -18.38 9.96
CA ILE A 288 -21.44 -19.43 10.14
C ILE A 288 -21.38 -20.31 8.89
N ALA A 289 -20.41 -20.03 8.04
CA ALA A 289 -20.20 -20.75 6.77
C ALA A 289 -19.34 -22.01 7.02
N ASN A 290 -19.98 -23.10 7.41
CA ASN A 290 -19.32 -24.35 7.75
C ASN A 290 -19.87 -25.57 7.01
N SER A 291 -20.70 -25.36 6.00
CA SER A 291 -21.34 -26.45 5.24
C SER A 291 -20.33 -27.23 4.44
N ARG A 292 -20.45 -28.57 4.49
CA ARG A 292 -19.65 -29.53 3.71
C ARG A 292 -20.44 -30.14 2.55
N GLU A 293 -21.67 -29.69 2.34
CA GLU A 293 -22.57 -30.21 1.31
C GLU A 293 -22.07 -29.86 -0.09
N ASP A 294 -22.15 -30.82 -1.01
CA ASP A 294 -21.79 -30.59 -2.41
C ASP A 294 -22.79 -29.70 -3.13
N ALA A 295 -24.08 -29.87 -2.83
CA ALA A 295 -25.16 -29.14 -3.46
C ALA A 295 -25.19 -27.67 -2.98
N PRO A 296 -25.07 -26.67 -3.90
CA PRO A 296 -25.05 -25.25 -3.53
C PRO A 296 -26.29 -24.81 -2.74
N GLU A 297 -27.47 -25.33 -3.07
CA GLU A 297 -28.73 -25.03 -2.40
C GLU A 297 -28.75 -25.42 -0.92
N LYS A 298 -27.90 -26.36 -0.50
CA LYS A 298 -27.72 -26.75 0.90
C LYS A 298 -26.68 -25.91 1.64
N ARG A 299 -26.08 -24.95 0.97
CA ARG A 299 -25.12 -23.99 1.52
C ARG A 299 -25.67 -22.56 1.55
N THR A 300 -26.99 -22.41 1.49
CA THR A 300 -27.67 -21.12 1.56
C THR A 300 -28.07 -20.78 2.98
N PHE A 301 -28.10 -19.46 3.27
CA PHE A 301 -28.53 -18.88 4.54
C PHE A 301 -29.66 -17.90 4.26
N HIS A 302 -30.70 -17.95 5.05
CA HIS A 302 -31.81 -16.98 5.00
C HIS A 302 -31.82 -16.20 6.31
N GLU A 303 -31.25 -14.99 6.28
CA GLU A 303 -30.93 -14.25 7.48
C GLU A 303 -31.86 -13.06 7.68
N LYS A 304 -32.29 -12.88 8.94
CA LYS A 304 -33.15 -11.79 9.37
C LYS A 304 -32.29 -10.60 9.82
N PHE A 305 -32.55 -9.46 9.23
CA PHE A 305 -31.97 -8.17 9.63
C PHE A 305 -33.03 -7.30 10.31
N THR A 306 -32.63 -6.69 11.42
CA THR A 306 -33.46 -5.71 12.12
C THR A 306 -32.72 -4.37 12.15
N LEU A 307 -33.25 -3.39 11.45
CA LEU A 307 -32.70 -2.04 11.42
C LEU A 307 -33.12 -1.28 12.69
N LYS A 308 -32.29 -0.35 13.11
CA LYS A 308 -32.61 0.55 14.24
C LYS A 308 -33.73 1.50 13.84
N SER A 309 -34.61 1.82 14.79
CA SER A 309 -35.67 2.78 14.57
C SER A 309 -35.10 4.19 14.52
N ARG A 310 -35.01 4.75 13.33
CA ARG A 310 -34.51 6.10 13.03
C ARG A 310 -35.06 6.55 11.66
N GLU A 311 -35.01 7.83 11.38
CA GLU A 311 -35.30 8.35 10.05
C GLU A 311 -34.27 7.90 9.04
N TYR A 312 -34.69 7.40 7.90
CA TYR A 312 -33.88 7.02 6.75
C TYR A 312 -34.23 7.94 5.59
N LYS A 313 -33.25 8.73 5.14
CA LYS A 313 -33.46 9.68 4.06
C LYS A 313 -33.40 8.98 2.71
N TYR A 314 -34.41 9.19 1.90
CA TYR A 314 -34.40 8.74 0.52
C TYR A 314 -33.29 9.42 -0.26
N GLY A 315 -32.46 8.63 -0.92
CA GLY A 315 -31.28 9.12 -1.67
C GLY A 315 -29.95 9.05 -0.93
N ASP A 316 -29.95 8.84 0.39
CA ASP A 316 -28.71 8.52 1.11
C ASP A 316 -28.22 7.10 0.77
N LYS A 317 -26.92 6.91 0.81
CA LYS A 317 -26.30 5.61 0.59
C LYS A 317 -26.17 4.84 1.89
N TYR A 318 -26.66 3.62 1.86
CA TYR A 318 -26.52 2.67 2.95
C TYR A 318 -25.81 1.43 2.46
N TYR A 319 -25.17 0.72 3.36
CA TYR A 319 -24.37 -0.44 2.98
C TYR A 319 -24.65 -1.63 3.89
N MET A 320 -24.84 -2.79 3.29
CA MET A 320 -24.71 -4.05 4.00
C MET A 320 -23.24 -4.45 3.98
N VAL A 321 -22.66 -4.69 5.15
CA VAL A 321 -21.26 -5.06 5.36
C VAL A 321 -21.23 -6.50 5.84
N LEU A 322 -20.33 -7.30 5.24
CA LEU A 322 -19.92 -8.60 5.74
C LEU A 322 -18.49 -8.49 6.23
N ALA A 323 -18.25 -8.70 7.51
CA ALA A 323 -16.94 -8.63 8.13
C ALA A 323 -16.57 -9.95 8.79
N ASP A 324 -15.28 -10.18 9.05
CA ASP A 324 -14.83 -11.33 9.82
C ASP A 324 -15.33 -11.19 11.27
N ALA A 325 -15.92 -12.26 11.81
CA ALA A 325 -16.49 -12.23 13.17
C ALA A 325 -15.42 -12.08 14.27
N ASN A 326 -14.15 -12.41 13.98
CA ASN A 326 -13.03 -12.27 14.92
C ASN A 326 -12.30 -10.93 14.79
N ASP A 327 -12.48 -10.25 13.64
CA ASP A 327 -11.92 -8.92 13.38
C ASP A 327 -12.87 -8.13 12.47
N GLU A 328 -13.80 -7.40 13.07
CA GLU A 328 -14.79 -6.61 12.35
C GLU A 328 -14.20 -5.49 11.48
N LYS A 329 -12.93 -5.11 11.71
CA LYS A 329 -12.22 -4.18 10.82
C LYS A 329 -11.85 -4.81 9.49
N ASN A 330 -11.77 -6.14 9.44
CA ASN A 330 -11.54 -6.90 8.22
C ASN A 330 -12.87 -7.07 7.47
N ILE A 331 -13.25 -6.04 6.70
CA ILE A 331 -14.43 -6.05 5.85
C ILE A 331 -14.13 -6.90 4.61
N LEU A 332 -14.91 -7.96 4.43
CA LEU A 332 -14.76 -8.88 3.32
C LEU A 332 -15.60 -8.46 2.11
N GLN A 333 -16.80 -7.94 2.36
CA GLN A 333 -17.71 -7.48 1.30
C GLN A 333 -18.56 -6.30 1.79
N LYS A 334 -18.93 -5.44 0.84
CA LYS A 334 -19.78 -4.27 1.07
C LYS A 334 -20.73 -4.11 -0.11
N TYR A 335 -22.03 -4.08 0.17
CA TYR A 335 -23.08 -3.96 -0.85
C TYR A 335 -23.88 -2.68 -0.62
N GLU A 336 -24.05 -1.89 -1.65
CA GLU A 336 -24.88 -0.66 -1.59
C GLU A 336 -26.38 -1.01 -1.58
N PHE A 337 -27.14 -0.33 -0.72
CA PHE A 337 -28.57 -0.48 -0.56
C PHE A 337 -29.26 0.88 -0.51
N MET A 338 -30.51 0.91 -0.95
CA MET A 338 -31.45 2.00 -0.71
C MET A 338 -32.36 1.60 0.46
N ILE A 339 -32.54 2.50 1.42
CA ILE A 339 -33.52 2.31 2.51
C ILE A 339 -34.61 3.33 2.33
N ASP A 340 -35.84 2.83 2.21
CA ASP A 340 -37.07 3.62 1.98
C ASP A 340 -38.15 3.09 2.92
N ILE A 341 -38.05 3.44 4.19
CA ILE A 341 -38.98 3.03 5.24
C ILE A 341 -39.89 4.21 5.55
N ALA A 342 -41.16 4.08 5.22
CA ALA A 342 -42.18 5.06 5.61
C ALA A 342 -42.45 4.92 7.13
N PHE A 343 -42.10 5.93 7.90
CA PHE A 343 -42.64 6.07 9.24
C PHE A 343 -44.08 6.59 9.10
N ALA A 344 -45.03 5.87 9.66
CA ALA A 344 -46.35 6.45 9.84
C ALA A 344 -46.17 7.64 10.79
N ASP A 345 -46.35 8.85 10.29
CA ASP A 345 -46.52 10.01 11.16
C ASP A 345 -47.65 9.67 12.14
N ASP A 346 -47.34 9.81 13.41
CA ASP A 346 -48.32 9.67 14.48
C ASP A 346 -49.41 10.70 14.18
N PHE A 347 -50.49 10.25 13.60
CA PHE A 347 -51.69 11.07 13.46
C PHE A 347 -52.15 11.36 14.89
N GLY A 348 -51.65 12.47 15.44
CA GLY A 348 -52.13 13.00 16.69
C GLY A 348 -53.66 13.20 16.64
N PHE A 349 -54.34 12.51 17.49
CA PHE A 349 -55.67 12.88 17.96
C PHE A 349 -55.51 13.69 19.25
#